data_36e458eae057277d04ec17be368e7349
#
_entry.id   36e458eae057277d04ec17be368e7349
#
_cell.length_a   1.000
_cell.length_b   1.000
_cell.length_c   1.000
_cell.angle_alpha   90.00
_cell.angle_beta   90.00
_cell.angle_gamma   90.00
#
_symmetry.space_group_name_H-M   'P 1'
#
loop_
_entity.id
_entity.type
_entity.pdbx_description
1 polymer ?
#
loop_
_entity_poly.entity_id
_entity_poly.type
_entity_poly.pdbx_seq_one_letter_code
_entity_poly.pdbx_strand_id
1 'polypeptide(L)'
;FFAVPESTFSLSEALASALKQIIDIESLNSVFSSIVNVVLSSVIAIFSITFITFFFLRDEGLFYAMVTAMFPERYHENITRALDSVTLLLAHYFTGILSESLMLMVAVSLTMMAFGMKAADAAFIGLVMGVMNVVPYAGPLIGGIVSVFVGIVTPIGGMTVGHTAFIIAGSLLILKGIDDFVLQPTLYSERVKA
;
A
#
# COMPACT_ATOMS: atom_id res chain seq x y z
N PHE A 1 -35.56 36.07 50.64
CA PHE A 1 -35.96 35.06 49.61
C PHE A 1 -34.87 35.08 48.53
N PHE A 2 -33.89 34.22 48.72
CA PHE A 2 -32.91 33.93 47.64
C PHE A 2 -33.41 32.70 46.89
N ALA A 3 -33.89 32.90 45.65
CA ALA A 3 -34.12 31.81 44.72
C ALA A 3 -32.77 31.36 44.16
N VAL A 4 -32.33 30.14 44.49
CA VAL A 4 -31.22 29.46 43.86
C VAL A 4 -31.74 28.95 42.53
N PRO A 5 -31.15 29.30 41.39
CA PRO A 5 -31.51 28.68 40.12
C PRO A 5 -30.99 27.23 40.14
N GLU A 6 -31.88 26.25 40.19
CA GLU A 6 -31.59 24.85 39.91
C GLU A 6 -31.22 24.73 38.43
N SER A 7 -29.96 24.90 38.13
CA SER A 7 -29.41 24.42 36.87
C SER A 7 -29.25 22.90 37.00
N THR A 8 -30.33 22.18 36.79
CA THR A 8 -30.27 20.74 36.55
C THR A 8 -29.52 20.52 35.26
N PHE A 9 -28.22 20.42 35.40
CA PHE A 9 -27.36 19.94 34.33
C PHE A 9 -27.72 18.48 34.05
N SER A 10 -28.64 18.25 33.12
CA SER A 10 -29.07 16.90 32.81
C SER A 10 -27.95 16.21 32.01
N LEU A 11 -27.27 15.32 32.69
CA LEU A 11 -26.22 14.47 32.09
C LEU A 11 -26.75 13.76 30.84
N SER A 12 -28.05 13.47 30.80
CA SER A 12 -28.73 12.89 29.63
C SER A 12 -28.80 13.84 28.42
N GLU A 13 -28.98 15.16 28.61
CA GLU A 13 -28.96 16.13 27.50
C GLU A 13 -27.55 16.39 27.00
N ALA A 14 -26.56 16.43 27.92
CA ALA A 14 -25.16 16.54 27.54
C ALA A 14 -24.67 15.30 26.78
N LEU A 15 -25.05 14.10 27.23
CA LEU A 15 -24.79 12.85 26.52
C LEU A 15 -25.51 12.77 25.16
N ALA A 16 -26.77 13.18 25.10
CA ALA A 16 -27.54 13.18 23.85
C ALA A 16 -26.98 14.20 22.84
N SER A 17 -26.51 15.38 23.30
CA SER A 17 -25.86 16.35 22.43
C SER A 17 -24.47 15.90 21.96
N ALA A 18 -23.68 15.29 22.84
CA ALA A 18 -22.39 14.69 22.47
C ALA A 18 -22.56 13.53 21.50
N LEU A 19 -23.55 12.65 21.70
CA LEU A 19 -23.86 11.56 20.77
C LEU A 19 -24.35 12.08 19.41
N LYS A 20 -25.18 13.16 19.39
CA LYS A 20 -25.58 13.80 18.13
C LYS A 20 -24.41 14.43 17.39
N GLN A 21 -23.44 14.95 18.11
CA GLN A 21 -22.24 15.56 17.53
C GLN A 21 -21.24 14.53 17.01
N ILE A 22 -21.24 13.32 17.61
CA ILE A 22 -20.39 12.18 17.18
C ILE A 22 -21.05 11.43 16.00
N ILE A 23 -22.39 11.34 15.99
CA ILE A 23 -23.18 10.68 14.94
C ILE A 23 -23.84 11.76 14.08
N ASP A 24 -23.04 12.57 13.43
CA ASP A 24 -23.55 13.44 12.39
C ASP A 24 -23.87 12.60 11.15
N ILE A 25 -25.15 12.47 10.83
CA ILE A 25 -25.66 11.69 9.69
C ILE A 25 -25.12 12.24 8.36
N GLU A 26 -24.85 13.56 8.29
CA GLU A 26 -24.21 14.18 7.12
C GLU A 26 -22.76 13.69 6.98
N SER A 27 -22.02 13.60 8.07
CA SER A 27 -20.65 13.05 8.08
C SER A 27 -20.64 11.57 7.68
N LEU A 28 -21.59 10.77 8.15
CA LEU A 28 -21.73 9.36 7.75
C LEU A 28 -22.08 9.24 6.26
N ASN A 29 -22.99 10.05 5.74
CA ASN A 29 -23.32 10.08 4.32
C ASN A 29 -22.13 10.52 3.45
N SER A 30 -21.37 11.51 3.90
CA SER A 30 -20.17 11.97 3.18
C SER A 30 -19.08 10.89 3.12
N VAL A 31 -18.84 10.19 4.23
CA VAL A 31 -17.91 9.05 4.30
C VAL A 31 -18.39 7.90 3.40
N PHE A 32 -19.67 7.55 3.49
CA PHE A 32 -20.25 6.50 2.65
C PHE A 32 -20.15 6.85 1.16
N SER A 33 -20.51 8.07 0.78
CA SER A 33 -20.39 8.56 -0.60
C SER A 33 -18.93 8.56 -1.08
N SER A 34 -18.00 8.92 -0.20
CA SER A 34 -16.56 8.89 -0.52
C SER A 34 -16.08 7.45 -0.75
N ILE A 35 -16.48 6.51 0.09
CA ILE A 35 -16.15 5.09 -0.08
C ILE A 35 -16.74 4.56 -1.39
N VAL A 36 -18.00 4.83 -1.69
CA VAL A 36 -18.65 4.42 -2.94
C VAL A 36 -17.93 5.01 -4.15
N ASN A 37 -17.59 6.29 -4.11
CA ASN A 37 -16.85 6.95 -5.18
C ASN A 37 -15.44 6.36 -5.38
N VAL A 38 -14.72 6.06 -4.30
CA VAL A 38 -13.40 5.40 -4.37
C VAL A 38 -13.54 4.00 -4.99
N VAL A 39 -14.52 3.22 -4.57
CA VAL A 39 -14.76 1.88 -5.12
C VAL A 39 -15.11 1.95 -6.60
N LEU A 40 -16.06 2.81 -7.00
CA LEU A 40 -16.45 2.98 -8.41
C LEU A 40 -15.28 3.46 -9.27
N SER A 41 -14.53 4.45 -8.80
CA SER A 41 -13.34 4.96 -9.50
C SER A 41 -12.27 3.88 -9.64
N SER A 42 -12.08 3.06 -8.61
CA SER A 42 -11.14 1.94 -8.64
C SER A 42 -11.56 0.87 -9.65
N VAL A 43 -12.83 0.53 -9.72
CA VAL A 43 -13.36 -0.44 -10.70
C VAL A 43 -13.15 0.09 -12.14
N ILE A 44 -13.48 1.35 -12.39
CA ILE A 44 -13.27 1.99 -13.70
C ILE A 44 -11.78 2.01 -14.06
N ALA A 45 -10.91 2.36 -13.10
CA ALA A 45 -9.47 2.39 -13.32
C ALA A 45 -8.91 1.00 -13.62
N ILE A 46 -9.28 -0.03 -12.84
CA ILE A 46 -8.87 -1.42 -13.07
C ILE A 46 -9.34 -1.91 -14.43
N PHE A 47 -10.61 -1.64 -14.78
CA PHE A 47 -11.14 -2.00 -16.09
C PHE A 47 -10.36 -1.32 -17.22
N SER A 48 -10.14 -0.02 -17.12
CA SER A 48 -9.40 0.76 -18.12
C SER A 48 -7.96 0.29 -18.28
N ILE A 49 -7.26 0.06 -17.16
CA ILE A 49 -5.89 -0.44 -17.19
C ILE A 49 -5.87 -1.84 -17.83
N THR A 50 -6.75 -2.73 -17.41
CA THR A 50 -6.82 -4.11 -17.96
C THR A 50 -7.13 -4.09 -19.43
N PHE A 51 -8.08 -3.26 -19.86
CA PHE A 51 -8.47 -3.11 -21.26
C PHE A 51 -7.29 -2.60 -22.11
N ILE A 52 -6.66 -1.50 -21.69
CA ILE A 52 -5.51 -0.93 -22.40
C ILE A 52 -4.38 -1.95 -22.46
N THR A 53 -4.04 -2.57 -21.33
CA THR A 53 -2.97 -3.59 -21.24
C THR A 53 -3.25 -4.76 -22.18
N PHE A 54 -4.50 -5.24 -22.23
CA PHE A 54 -4.88 -6.32 -23.11
C PHE A 54 -4.63 -5.99 -24.58
N PHE A 55 -5.01 -4.80 -25.05
CA PHE A 55 -4.79 -4.39 -26.43
C PHE A 55 -3.32 -4.18 -26.76
N PHE A 56 -2.54 -3.60 -25.83
CA PHE A 56 -1.10 -3.47 -26.04
C PHE A 56 -0.37 -4.81 -26.05
N LEU A 57 -0.79 -5.79 -25.23
CA LEU A 57 -0.23 -7.15 -25.25
C LEU A 57 -0.65 -7.93 -26.50
N ARG A 58 -1.86 -7.68 -27.01
CA ARG A 58 -2.35 -8.33 -28.24
C ARG A 58 -1.60 -7.86 -29.48
N ASP A 59 -1.18 -6.60 -29.49
CA ASP A 59 -0.47 -5.99 -30.64
C ASP A 59 0.89 -5.48 -30.17
N GLU A 60 1.88 -6.40 -30.17
CA GLU A 60 3.22 -6.14 -29.68
C GLU A 60 3.95 -5.00 -30.43
N GLY A 61 3.54 -4.74 -31.70
CA GLY A 61 4.14 -3.68 -32.53
C GLY A 61 3.51 -2.30 -32.36
N LEU A 62 2.29 -2.24 -31.79
CA LEU A 62 1.50 -1.00 -31.76
C LEU A 62 2.23 0.15 -31.06
N PHE A 63 2.81 -0.11 -29.90
CA PHE A 63 3.52 0.91 -29.13
C PHE A 63 4.74 1.45 -29.89
N TYR A 64 5.54 0.54 -30.48
CA TYR A 64 6.69 0.91 -31.29
C TYR A 64 6.30 1.72 -32.51
N ALA A 65 5.25 1.30 -33.23
CA ALA A 65 4.73 2.01 -34.38
C ALA A 65 4.21 3.42 -34.03
N MET A 66 3.50 3.54 -32.89
CA MET A 66 3.02 4.85 -32.42
C MET A 66 4.16 5.80 -32.08
N VAL A 67 5.18 5.32 -31.36
CA VAL A 67 6.30 6.16 -30.96
C VAL A 67 7.15 6.53 -32.18
N THR A 68 7.49 5.59 -33.04
CA THR A 68 8.29 5.86 -34.25
C THR A 68 7.59 6.80 -35.23
N ALA A 69 6.27 6.70 -35.39
CA ALA A 69 5.49 7.60 -36.24
C ALA A 69 5.55 9.08 -35.82
N MET A 70 5.91 9.38 -34.58
CA MET A 70 6.07 10.76 -34.11
C MET A 70 7.37 11.42 -34.56
N PHE A 71 8.30 10.66 -35.15
CA PHE A 71 9.62 11.13 -35.51
C PHE A 71 9.93 10.91 -36.99
N PRO A 72 10.82 11.73 -37.60
CA PRO A 72 11.25 11.52 -38.97
C PRO A 72 11.98 10.16 -39.16
N GLU A 73 11.82 9.54 -40.33
CA GLU A 73 12.32 8.19 -40.65
C GLU A 73 13.81 7.99 -40.31
N ARG A 74 14.64 9.04 -40.48
CA ARG A 74 16.06 9.00 -40.17
C ARG A 74 16.40 8.65 -38.72
N TYR A 75 15.46 8.77 -37.80
CA TYR A 75 15.64 8.47 -36.38
C TYR A 75 15.00 7.15 -35.94
N HIS A 76 14.21 6.48 -36.78
CA HIS A 76 13.47 5.29 -36.41
C HIS A 76 14.34 4.19 -35.83
N GLU A 77 15.50 3.90 -36.45
CA GLU A 77 16.41 2.87 -35.93
C GLU A 77 16.95 3.19 -34.54
N ASN A 78 17.31 4.44 -34.28
CA ASN A 78 17.82 4.85 -32.98
C ASN A 78 16.73 4.83 -31.92
N ILE A 79 15.49 5.19 -32.28
CA ILE A 79 14.33 5.16 -31.40
C ILE A 79 13.98 3.72 -31.05
N THR A 80 13.95 2.81 -32.02
CA THR A 80 13.68 1.40 -31.79
C THR A 80 14.69 0.79 -30.82
N ARG A 81 15.98 1.04 -31.03
CA ARG A 81 17.04 0.59 -30.10
C ARG A 81 16.88 1.17 -28.70
N ALA A 82 16.49 2.45 -28.58
CA ALA A 82 16.23 3.06 -27.30
C ALA A 82 15.00 2.43 -26.61
N LEU A 83 13.93 2.17 -27.36
CA LEU A 83 12.72 1.50 -26.85
C LEU A 83 13.03 0.07 -26.38
N ASP A 84 13.81 -0.69 -27.14
CA ASP A 84 14.24 -2.04 -26.75
C ASP A 84 15.02 -2.00 -25.42
N SER A 85 15.96 -1.06 -25.30
CA SER A 85 16.75 -0.90 -24.07
C SER A 85 15.86 -0.52 -22.88
N VAL A 86 14.93 0.43 -23.07
CA VAL A 86 13.99 0.85 -22.02
C VAL A 86 13.08 -0.30 -21.62
N THR A 87 12.52 -1.04 -22.58
CA THR A 87 11.63 -2.18 -22.33
C THR A 87 12.35 -3.27 -21.53
N LEU A 88 13.59 -3.57 -21.89
CA LEU A 88 14.41 -4.54 -21.17
C LEU A 88 14.69 -4.09 -19.74
N LEU A 89 15.07 -2.83 -19.54
CA LEU A 89 15.32 -2.26 -18.22
C LEU A 89 14.04 -2.29 -17.34
N LEU A 90 12.90 -1.90 -17.92
CA LEU A 90 11.60 -1.93 -17.21
C LEU A 90 11.22 -3.37 -16.82
N ALA A 91 11.39 -4.34 -17.72
CA ALA A 91 11.10 -5.74 -17.43
C ALA A 91 11.94 -6.26 -16.26
N HIS A 92 13.24 -5.96 -16.25
CA HIS A 92 14.13 -6.31 -15.15
C HIS A 92 13.75 -5.60 -13.84
N TYR A 93 13.40 -4.32 -13.91
CA TYR A 93 12.98 -3.53 -12.76
C TYR A 93 11.69 -4.10 -12.13
N PHE A 94 10.65 -4.34 -12.94
CA PHE A 94 9.39 -4.91 -12.43
C PHE A 94 9.58 -6.31 -11.86
N THR A 95 10.37 -7.17 -12.50
CA THR A 95 10.67 -8.50 -11.98
C THR A 95 11.45 -8.41 -10.66
N GLY A 96 12.35 -7.43 -10.54
CA GLY A 96 13.07 -7.13 -9.30
C GLY A 96 12.13 -6.75 -8.16
N ILE A 97 11.29 -5.74 -8.38
CA ILE A 97 10.31 -5.26 -7.38
C ILE A 97 9.35 -6.37 -6.95
N LEU A 98 8.80 -7.15 -7.91
CA LEU A 98 7.89 -8.25 -7.58
C LEU A 98 8.58 -9.32 -6.72
N SER A 99 9.83 -9.66 -7.05
CA SER A 99 10.62 -10.62 -6.28
C SER A 99 10.90 -10.10 -4.87
N GLU A 100 11.33 -8.85 -4.75
CA GLU A 100 11.57 -8.15 -3.49
C GLU A 100 10.31 -8.10 -2.62
N SER A 101 9.18 -7.68 -3.21
CA SER A 101 7.89 -7.60 -2.53
C SER A 101 7.42 -8.95 -2.00
N LEU A 102 7.61 -10.03 -2.78
CA LEU A 102 7.29 -11.38 -2.34
C LEU A 102 8.19 -11.85 -1.18
N MET A 103 9.50 -11.57 -1.28
CA MET A 103 10.44 -11.90 -0.21
C MET A 103 10.11 -11.14 1.07
N LEU A 104 9.81 -9.84 0.97
CA LEU A 104 9.42 -9.01 2.10
C LEU A 104 8.11 -9.51 2.74
N MET A 105 7.10 -9.85 1.92
CA MET A 105 5.84 -10.43 2.37
C MET A 105 6.08 -11.68 3.24
N VAL A 106 6.90 -12.60 2.75
CA VAL A 106 7.21 -13.84 3.47
C VAL A 106 8.01 -13.56 4.73
N ALA A 107 9.05 -12.71 4.64
CA ALA A 107 9.91 -12.37 5.77
C ALA A 107 9.12 -11.69 6.91
N VAL A 108 8.25 -10.73 6.59
CA VAL A 108 7.40 -10.06 7.57
C VAL A 108 6.41 -11.04 8.20
N SER A 109 5.73 -11.88 7.38
CA SER A 109 4.79 -12.88 7.89
C SER A 109 5.46 -13.83 8.88
N LEU A 110 6.61 -14.39 8.52
CA LEU A 110 7.36 -15.30 9.36
C LEU A 110 7.86 -14.62 10.66
N THR A 111 8.32 -13.39 10.56
CA THR A 111 8.77 -12.61 11.72
C THR A 111 7.63 -12.36 12.71
N MET A 112 6.44 -11.96 12.22
CA MET A 112 5.27 -11.76 13.07
C MET A 112 4.79 -13.07 13.71
N MET A 113 4.84 -14.19 12.97
CA MET A 113 4.53 -15.51 13.52
C MET A 113 5.55 -15.94 14.60
N ALA A 114 6.83 -15.64 14.41
CA ALA A 114 7.87 -15.93 15.38
C ALA A 114 7.69 -15.17 16.69
N PHE A 115 7.13 -13.96 16.65
CA PHE A 115 6.75 -13.22 17.86
C PHE A 115 5.44 -13.73 18.51
N GLY A 116 4.78 -14.72 17.93
CA GLY A 116 3.57 -15.34 18.48
C GLY A 116 2.26 -14.71 18.02
N MET A 117 2.28 -13.94 16.92
CA MET A 117 1.05 -13.48 16.27
C MET A 117 0.34 -14.65 15.58
N LYS A 118 -0.99 -14.61 15.54
CA LYS A 118 -1.77 -15.62 14.81
C LYS A 118 -1.39 -15.60 13.33
N ALA A 119 -1.32 -16.77 12.71
CA ALA A 119 -0.88 -16.93 11.32
C ALA A 119 -1.67 -16.05 10.33
N ALA A 120 -2.99 -15.92 10.52
CA ALA A 120 -3.82 -15.09 9.66
C ALA A 120 -3.47 -13.60 9.74
N ASP A 121 -3.28 -13.07 10.95
CA ASP A 121 -2.94 -11.66 11.18
C ASP A 121 -1.51 -11.36 10.69
N ALA A 122 -0.57 -12.27 10.96
CA ALA A 122 0.80 -12.20 10.49
C ALA A 122 0.89 -12.22 8.96
N ALA A 123 0.14 -13.12 8.31
CA ALA A 123 0.07 -13.20 6.85
C ALA A 123 -0.57 -11.94 6.25
N PHE A 124 -1.59 -11.37 6.91
CA PHE A 124 -2.20 -10.13 6.48
C PHE A 124 -1.22 -8.96 6.54
N ILE A 125 -0.48 -8.80 7.64
CA ILE A 125 0.56 -7.78 7.78
C ILE A 125 1.63 -7.95 6.69
N GLY A 126 2.10 -9.17 6.47
CA GLY A 126 3.07 -9.46 5.41
C GLY A 126 2.54 -9.14 4.02
N LEU A 127 1.28 -9.51 3.74
CA LEU A 127 0.63 -9.19 2.47
C LEU A 127 0.55 -7.68 2.24
N VAL A 128 0.11 -6.93 3.24
CA VAL A 128 0.02 -5.46 3.16
C VAL A 128 1.39 -4.85 2.90
N MET A 129 2.41 -5.29 3.65
CA MET A 129 3.78 -4.78 3.48
C MET A 129 4.34 -5.12 2.10
N GLY A 130 4.17 -6.37 1.61
CA GLY A 130 4.66 -6.78 0.30
C GLY A 130 3.96 -6.05 -0.83
N VAL A 131 2.62 -5.95 -0.80
CA VAL A 131 1.86 -5.23 -1.85
C VAL A 131 2.20 -3.75 -1.87
N MET A 132 2.26 -3.12 -0.69
CA MET A 132 2.59 -1.69 -0.60
C MET A 132 4.05 -1.41 -1.02
N ASN A 133 4.98 -2.36 -0.85
CA ASN A 133 6.38 -2.20 -1.24
C ASN A 133 6.60 -1.97 -2.74
N VAL A 134 5.61 -2.32 -3.58
CA VAL A 134 5.65 -2.01 -5.03
C VAL A 134 5.78 -0.51 -5.30
N VAL A 135 5.30 0.34 -4.38
CA VAL A 135 5.44 1.80 -4.49
C VAL A 135 6.60 2.27 -3.62
N PRO A 136 7.75 2.66 -4.22
CA PRO A 136 8.92 3.10 -3.45
C PRO A 136 8.59 4.22 -2.46
N TYR A 137 9.17 4.16 -1.27
CA TYR A 137 9.01 5.11 -0.16
C TYR A 137 7.60 5.20 0.46
N ALA A 138 6.57 5.36 -0.36
CA ALA A 138 5.19 5.45 0.13
C ALA A 138 4.69 4.11 0.67
N GLY A 139 5.07 3.02 0.01
CA GLY A 139 4.66 1.67 0.38
C GLY A 139 5.04 1.25 1.79
N PRO A 140 6.32 1.28 2.16
CA PRO A 140 6.76 0.93 3.51
C PRO A 140 6.13 1.81 4.60
N LEU A 141 5.92 3.10 4.32
CA LEU A 141 5.30 4.02 5.27
C LEU A 141 3.82 3.67 5.49
N ILE A 142 3.05 3.54 4.42
CA ILE A 142 1.62 3.21 4.48
C ILE A 142 1.44 1.79 5.03
N GLY A 143 2.21 0.83 4.52
CA GLY A 143 2.20 -0.55 4.99
C GLY A 143 2.57 -0.67 6.48
N GLY A 144 3.55 0.10 6.94
CA GLY A 144 3.95 0.17 8.34
C GLY A 144 2.84 0.71 9.24
N ILE A 145 2.19 1.82 8.84
CA ILE A 145 1.07 2.40 9.60
C ILE A 145 -0.09 1.39 9.70
N VAL A 146 -0.48 0.78 8.58
CA VAL A 146 -1.55 -0.23 8.57
C VAL A 146 -1.18 -1.44 9.44
N SER A 147 0.07 -1.90 9.38
CA SER A 147 0.54 -3.03 10.18
C SER A 147 0.51 -2.76 11.68
N VAL A 148 0.93 -1.57 12.09
CA VAL A 148 0.83 -1.14 13.51
C VAL A 148 -0.64 -1.04 13.94
N PHE A 149 -1.50 -0.51 13.09
CA PHE A 149 -2.94 -0.45 13.36
C PHE A 149 -3.55 -1.85 13.56
N VAL A 150 -3.20 -2.81 12.70
CA VAL A 150 -3.60 -4.21 12.87
C VAL A 150 -3.12 -4.76 14.21
N GLY A 151 -1.87 -4.49 14.60
CA GLY A 151 -1.35 -4.92 15.89
C GLY A 151 -2.04 -4.30 17.10
N ILE A 152 -2.59 -3.09 16.96
CA ILE A 152 -3.40 -2.45 18.00
C ILE A 152 -4.74 -3.20 18.17
N VAL A 153 -5.34 -3.63 17.07
CA VAL A 153 -6.64 -4.34 17.06
C VAL A 153 -6.47 -5.80 17.42
N THR A 154 -5.39 -6.44 17.00
CA THR A 154 -5.06 -7.85 17.25
C THR A 154 -3.72 -7.98 17.97
N PRO A 155 -3.66 -7.70 19.30
CA PRO A 155 -2.42 -7.79 20.05
C PRO A 155 -1.80 -9.19 20.01
N ILE A 156 -0.50 -9.26 20.00
CA ILE A 156 0.25 -10.53 20.13
C ILE A 156 -0.10 -11.16 21.48
N GLY A 157 -0.39 -12.46 21.48
CA GLY A 157 -0.97 -13.18 22.61
C GLY A 157 -0.28 -12.87 23.94
N GLY A 158 -1.05 -12.34 24.90
CA GLY A 158 -0.59 -11.99 26.26
C GLY A 158 0.19 -10.67 26.39
N MET A 159 0.44 -9.94 25.29
CA MET A 159 1.14 -8.67 25.33
C MET A 159 0.18 -7.49 25.39
N THR A 160 0.66 -6.37 25.96
CA THR A 160 -0.09 -5.12 25.91
C THR A 160 -0.06 -4.53 24.50
N VAL A 161 -1.06 -3.74 24.17
CA VAL A 161 -1.17 -3.04 22.87
C VAL A 161 0.11 -2.24 22.55
N GLY A 162 0.68 -1.54 23.54
CA GLY A 162 1.90 -0.76 23.37
C GLY A 162 3.12 -1.62 23.03
N HIS A 163 3.30 -2.76 23.71
CA HIS A 163 4.38 -3.70 23.38
C HIS A 163 4.22 -4.29 21.99
N THR A 164 3.00 -4.69 21.61
CA THR A 164 2.71 -5.20 20.27
C THR A 164 3.05 -4.17 19.20
N ALA A 165 2.61 -2.92 19.36
CA ALA A 165 2.89 -1.84 18.41
C ALA A 165 4.40 -1.59 18.28
N PHE A 166 5.13 -1.61 19.40
CA PHE A 166 6.59 -1.42 19.42
C PHE A 166 7.33 -2.58 18.72
N ILE A 167 6.92 -3.82 18.96
CA ILE A 167 7.49 -5.01 18.29
C ILE A 167 7.25 -4.94 16.78
N ILE A 168 6.03 -4.63 16.36
CA ILE A 168 5.71 -4.52 14.94
C ILE A 168 6.54 -3.40 14.29
N ALA A 169 6.49 -2.19 14.83
CA ALA A 169 7.24 -1.07 14.28
C ALA A 169 8.74 -1.34 14.23
N GLY A 170 9.32 -1.85 15.33
CA GLY A 170 10.75 -2.17 15.41
C GLY A 170 11.18 -3.27 14.43
N SER A 171 10.42 -4.36 14.34
CA SER A 171 10.72 -5.45 13.41
C SER A 171 10.57 -5.01 11.94
N LEU A 172 9.56 -4.20 11.60
CA LEU A 172 9.42 -3.66 10.26
C LEU A 172 10.57 -2.72 9.88
N LEU A 173 11.03 -1.87 10.80
CA LEU A 173 12.20 -1.02 10.57
C LEU A 173 13.49 -1.84 10.34
N ILE A 174 13.71 -2.90 11.12
CA ILE A 174 14.84 -3.79 10.94
C ILE A 174 14.76 -4.53 9.60
N LEU A 175 13.59 -5.12 9.30
CA LEU A 175 13.39 -5.83 8.04
C LEU A 175 13.54 -4.90 6.83
N LYS A 176 13.01 -3.67 6.92
CA LYS A 176 13.19 -2.68 5.85
C LYS A 176 14.65 -2.23 5.73
N GLY A 177 15.36 -2.10 6.82
CA GLY A 177 16.82 -1.87 6.80
C GLY A 177 17.56 -2.99 6.08
N ILE A 178 17.24 -4.26 6.37
CA ILE A 178 17.84 -5.40 5.68
C ILE A 178 17.48 -5.40 4.20
N ASP A 179 16.24 -5.09 3.87
CA ASP A 179 15.76 -4.97 2.49
C ASP A 179 16.56 -3.91 1.73
N ASP A 180 16.66 -2.69 2.24
CA ASP A 180 17.31 -1.57 1.57
C ASP A 180 18.84 -1.74 1.45
N PHE A 181 19.50 -2.35 2.46
CA PHE A 181 20.97 -2.47 2.48
C PHE A 181 21.49 -3.80 1.94
N VAL A 182 20.68 -4.85 1.89
CA VAL A 182 21.12 -6.20 1.50
C VAL A 182 20.37 -6.69 0.27
N LEU A 183 19.02 -6.68 0.30
CA LEU A 183 18.23 -7.26 -0.78
C LEU A 183 18.26 -6.40 -2.04
N GLN A 184 18.06 -5.09 -1.92
CA GLN A 184 18.07 -4.18 -3.07
C GLN A 184 19.42 -4.19 -3.81
N PRO A 185 20.57 -3.99 -3.16
CA PRO A 185 21.85 -4.05 -3.86
C PRO A 185 22.12 -5.39 -4.53
N THR A 186 21.70 -6.51 -3.89
CA THR A 186 21.94 -7.86 -4.44
C THR A 186 21.06 -8.13 -5.65
N LEU A 187 19.78 -7.78 -5.59
CA LEU A 187 18.82 -8.03 -6.66
C LEU A 187 19.06 -7.13 -7.89
N TYR A 188 19.49 -5.89 -7.67
CA TYR A 188 19.69 -4.93 -8.76
C TYR A 188 21.09 -4.94 -9.35
N SER A 189 22.14 -5.30 -8.57
CA SER A 189 23.53 -5.29 -9.08
C SER A 189 23.82 -6.41 -10.06
N GLU A 190 23.20 -7.57 -9.93
CA GLU A 190 23.40 -8.69 -10.87
C GLU A 190 22.72 -8.46 -12.23
N ARG A 191 21.69 -7.63 -12.28
CA ARG A 191 20.86 -7.40 -13.48
C ARG A 191 21.29 -6.21 -14.33
N VAL A 192 22.17 -5.36 -13.83
CA VAL A 192 22.73 -4.20 -14.57
C VAL A 192 24.02 -4.57 -15.32
N LYS A 193 24.60 -5.75 -15.07
CA LYS A 193 25.84 -6.24 -15.71
C LYS A 193 25.61 -7.10 -16.96
N ALA A 194 24.36 -7.24 -17.42
CA ALA A 194 24.03 -8.02 -18.62
C ALA A 194 23.75 -7.05 -19.83
#